data_6d6989dbaab9a7ec87c4fc33153135e0
#
_entry.id   6d6989dbaab9a7ec87c4fc33153135e0
#
_cell.length_a   1.000
_cell.length_b   1.000
_cell.length_c   1.000
_cell.angle_alpha   90.00
_cell.angle_beta   90.00
_cell.angle_gamma   90.00
#
_symmetry.space_group_name_H-M   'P 1'
#
loop_
_entity.id
_entity.type
_entity.pdbx_description
1 polymer ?
#
loop_
_entity_poly.entity_id
_entity_poly.type
_entity_poly.pdbx_seq_one_letter_code
_entity_poly.pdbx_strand_id
1 'polypeptide(L)'
;MDPFSFRTFSKDGIEIRSSIIDSKDEYMNVAYEILHRLLFQFAKLSMKAYRPRKNAYNLPYMYSERRLDSVVTPALSDICDGLVLTEMPAVRKKSKKRIKSKHGRVDYWCIFKGYTFVIEMKGSHDRFDCETVREYSLIRRWGKMIEQLNEVAEDCELMEEKTKGVIRLGLHFVSSWSPKVFSNKRVEEYREGCDCDLNVICDSLATCCNTAGGAPTYAAVWLIPDKMVYWKDATYPGVMLIAKAFEDIKHKPSDE
;
A
#
# COMPACT_ATOMS: atom_id res chain seq x y z
N MET A 1 0.75 -10.82 -17.03
CA MET A 1 1.64 -9.68 -16.65
C MET A 1 3.04 -10.24 -16.55
N ASP A 2 4.07 -9.54 -17.01
CA ASP A 2 5.42 -9.98 -16.72
C ASP A 2 5.65 -9.92 -15.21
N PRO A 3 6.27 -10.93 -14.61
CA PRO A 3 6.46 -10.97 -13.17
C PRO A 3 7.36 -9.82 -12.73
N PHE A 4 7.07 -9.25 -11.56
CA PHE A 4 7.96 -8.26 -10.97
C PHE A 4 9.33 -8.88 -10.67
N SER A 5 10.37 -8.13 -11.00
CA SER A 5 11.72 -8.41 -10.49
C SER A 5 11.91 -7.66 -9.18
N PHE A 6 12.46 -8.31 -8.16
CA PHE A 6 12.62 -7.74 -6.84
C PHE A 6 14.09 -7.47 -6.51
N ARG A 7 14.32 -6.42 -5.72
CA ARG A 7 15.62 -6.09 -5.13
C ARG A 7 15.48 -5.96 -3.63
N THR A 8 16.48 -6.43 -2.91
CA THR A 8 16.57 -6.30 -1.46
C THR A 8 17.27 -4.98 -1.09
N PHE A 9 16.66 -4.25 -0.18
CA PHE A 9 17.19 -3.04 0.44
C PHE A 9 17.30 -3.26 1.93
N SER A 10 18.48 -3.03 2.49
CA SER A 10 18.72 -3.18 3.93
C SER A 10 19.24 -1.88 4.52
N LYS A 11 18.60 -1.39 5.57
CA LYS A 11 19.00 -0.20 6.32
C LYS A 11 18.51 -0.29 7.77
N ASP A 12 19.35 0.08 8.72
CA ASP A 12 19.02 0.13 10.15
C ASP A 12 18.41 -1.19 10.70
N GLY A 13 18.85 -2.35 10.18
CA GLY A 13 18.33 -3.68 10.56
C GLY A 13 16.95 -4.01 9.96
N ILE A 14 16.44 -3.18 9.06
CA ILE A 14 15.20 -3.41 8.32
C ILE A 14 15.56 -3.86 6.91
N GLU A 15 15.00 -4.98 6.49
CA GLU A 15 15.14 -5.51 5.14
C GLU A 15 13.79 -5.45 4.42
N ILE A 16 13.80 -4.82 3.25
CA ILE A 16 12.63 -4.73 2.37
C ILE A 16 13.02 -5.31 1.01
N ARG A 17 12.20 -6.18 0.47
CA ARG A 17 12.25 -6.58 -0.94
C ARG A 17 11.18 -5.82 -1.68
N SER A 18 11.57 -5.08 -2.70
CA SER A 18 10.63 -4.30 -3.52
C SER A 18 10.85 -4.50 -5.00
N SER A 19 9.79 -4.38 -5.77
CA SER A 19 9.84 -4.41 -7.22
C SER A 19 10.79 -3.34 -7.75
N ILE A 20 11.58 -3.74 -8.74
CA ILE A 20 12.43 -2.82 -9.50
C ILE A 20 11.54 -2.16 -10.54
N ILE A 21 11.59 -0.84 -10.58
CA ILE A 21 10.83 -0.07 -11.54
C ILE A 21 11.78 0.93 -12.17
N ASP A 22 11.93 0.80 -13.47
CA ASP A 22 12.63 1.76 -14.30
C ASP A 22 11.59 2.43 -15.20
N SER A 23 11.09 3.57 -14.77
CA SER A 23 10.12 4.35 -15.53
C SER A 23 10.77 5.60 -16.08
N LYS A 24 10.44 5.93 -17.35
CA LYS A 24 10.83 7.20 -17.96
C LYS A 24 10.00 8.38 -17.43
N ASP A 25 8.89 8.09 -16.78
CA ASP A 25 7.96 9.09 -16.26
C ASP A 25 8.38 9.57 -14.87
N GLU A 26 8.63 10.86 -14.72
CA GLU A 26 9.05 11.49 -13.44
C GLU A 26 8.06 11.18 -12.32
N TYR A 27 6.76 11.32 -12.57
CA TYR A 27 5.73 11.09 -11.57
C TYR A 27 5.73 9.65 -11.04
N MET A 28 5.99 8.66 -11.91
CA MET A 28 6.08 7.25 -11.50
C MET A 28 7.28 7.04 -10.59
N ASN A 29 8.43 7.63 -10.91
CA ASN A 29 9.62 7.52 -10.07
C ASN A 29 9.39 8.15 -8.70
N VAL A 30 8.68 9.29 -8.64
CA VAL A 30 8.31 9.94 -7.38
C VAL A 30 7.30 9.08 -6.60
N ALA A 31 6.32 8.47 -7.28
CA ALA A 31 5.37 7.53 -6.64
C ALA A 31 6.09 6.31 -6.05
N TYR A 32 7.09 5.77 -6.71
CA TYR A 32 7.87 4.65 -6.20
C TYR A 32 8.73 5.03 -5.00
N GLU A 33 9.31 6.21 -5.05
CA GLU A 33 10.14 6.68 -3.94
C GLU A 33 9.31 6.88 -2.66
N ILE A 34 8.12 7.48 -2.76
CA ILE A 34 7.24 7.60 -1.59
C ILE A 34 6.82 6.24 -1.06
N LEU A 35 6.48 5.27 -1.93
CA LEU A 35 6.10 3.90 -1.54
C LEU A 35 7.23 3.17 -0.82
N HIS A 36 8.44 3.25 -1.35
CA HIS A 36 9.61 2.64 -0.72
C HIS A 36 9.91 3.25 0.65
N ARG A 37 9.91 4.58 0.74
CA ARG A 37 10.13 5.29 2.01
C ARG A 37 9.00 5.01 3.02
N LEU A 38 7.75 4.95 2.55
CA LEU A 38 6.60 4.63 3.40
C LEU A 38 6.75 3.25 4.03
N LEU A 39 7.04 2.21 3.25
CA LEU A 39 7.19 0.86 3.79
C LEU A 39 8.38 0.78 4.76
N PHE A 40 9.48 1.49 4.49
CA PHE A 40 10.62 1.56 5.38
C PHE A 40 10.26 2.21 6.72
N GLN A 41 9.59 3.36 6.71
CA GLN A 41 9.14 4.03 7.93
C GLN A 41 8.06 3.24 8.66
N PHE A 42 7.13 2.62 7.92
CA PHE A 42 6.15 1.70 8.48
C PHE A 42 6.81 0.55 9.25
N ALA A 43 7.82 -0.08 8.66
CA ALA A 43 8.61 -1.14 9.30
C ALA A 43 9.31 -0.63 10.57
N LYS A 44 9.99 0.52 10.47
CA LYS A 44 10.70 1.15 11.58
C LYS A 44 9.77 1.48 12.77
N LEU A 45 8.61 2.06 12.49
CA LEU A 45 7.62 2.38 13.52
C LEU A 45 6.98 1.11 14.10
N SER A 46 6.70 0.11 13.27
CA SER A 46 6.19 -1.18 13.72
C SER A 46 7.18 -1.89 14.64
N MET A 47 8.48 -1.84 14.34
CA MET A 47 9.52 -2.40 15.21
C MET A 47 9.63 -1.68 16.56
N LYS A 48 9.34 -0.38 16.64
CA LYS A 48 9.27 0.33 17.93
C LYS A 48 8.12 -0.17 18.81
N ALA A 49 7.01 -0.61 18.21
CA ALA A 49 5.88 -1.21 18.92
C ALA A 49 6.13 -2.67 19.31
N TYR A 50 7.09 -3.32 18.67
CA TYR A 50 7.45 -4.70 18.90
C TYR A 50 8.17 -4.87 20.23
N ARG A 51 7.53 -5.56 21.20
CA ARG A 51 8.10 -5.84 22.54
C ARG A 51 8.17 -7.34 22.77
N PRO A 52 9.31 -8.01 22.49
CA PRO A 52 9.44 -9.46 22.53
C PRO A 52 9.25 -10.09 23.93
N ARG A 53 9.27 -9.30 25.01
CA ARG A 53 9.36 -9.83 26.40
C ARG A 53 8.04 -10.10 27.11
N LYS A 54 6.87 -9.84 26.54
CA LYS A 54 5.58 -9.95 27.27
C LYS A 54 4.44 -10.63 26.50
N ASN A 55 4.69 -11.51 25.58
CA ASN A 55 3.63 -12.19 24.77
C ASN A 55 2.60 -11.24 24.13
N ALA A 56 2.85 -9.95 24.11
CA ALA A 56 1.98 -8.91 23.58
C ALA A 56 2.63 -8.30 22.34
N TYR A 57 2.60 -9.04 21.26
CA TYR A 57 3.05 -8.58 19.95
C TYR A 57 1.93 -7.77 19.33
N ASN A 58 1.95 -6.45 19.55
CA ASN A 58 0.95 -5.54 19.00
C ASN A 58 1.46 -4.90 17.72
N LEU A 59 1.76 -5.71 16.71
CA LEU A 59 2.12 -5.19 15.41
C LEU A 59 0.87 -4.68 14.69
N PRO A 60 0.90 -3.45 14.17
CA PRO A 60 -0.27 -2.80 13.58
C PRO A 60 -0.92 -3.59 12.45
N TYR A 61 -0.11 -4.25 11.62
CA TYR A 61 -0.59 -5.02 10.48
C TYR A 61 -1.29 -6.35 10.82
N MET A 62 -1.18 -6.82 12.09
CA MET A 62 -1.91 -8.01 12.56
C MET A 62 -3.41 -7.75 12.77
N TYR A 63 -3.86 -6.52 12.64
CA TYR A 63 -5.22 -6.10 12.96
C TYR A 63 -5.94 -5.47 11.77
N SER A 64 -7.05 -4.78 12.06
CA SER A 64 -7.85 -4.11 11.06
C SER A 64 -7.17 -2.88 10.46
N GLU A 65 -7.67 -2.42 9.32
CA GLU A 65 -7.29 -1.20 8.59
C GLU A 65 -7.12 0.02 9.50
N ARG A 66 -8.01 0.23 10.48
CA ARG A 66 -7.92 1.35 11.44
C ARG A 66 -6.64 1.36 12.29
N ARG A 67 -6.03 0.21 12.52
CA ARG A 67 -4.75 0.15 13.25
C ARG A 67 -3.56 0.40 12.34
N LEU A 68 -3.70 0.16 11.04
CA LEU A 68 -2.70 0.58 10.06
C LEU A 68 -2.56 2.09 10.05
N ASP A 69 -3.66 2.85 10.17
CA ASP A 69 -3.66 4.32 10.22
C ASP A 69 -2.74 4.86 11.31
N SER A 70 -2.68 4.19 12.46
CA SER A 70 -1.82 4.61 13.59
C SER A 70 -0.33 4.56 13.28
N VAL A 71 0.07 3.89 12.19
CA VAL A 71 1.47 3.79 11.74
C VAL A 71 1.65 4.45 10.38
N VAL A 72 0.68 4.34 9.49
CA VAL A 72 0.77 4.94 8.15
C VAL A 72 0.77 6.46 8.22
N THR A 73 -0.11 7.06 9.04
CA THR A 73 -0.13 8.52 9.21
C THR A 73 1.22 9.10 9.68
N PRO A 74 1.81 8.64 10.79
CA PRO A 74 3.13 9.14 11.20
C PRO A 74 4.24 8.77 10.21
N ALA A 75 4.16 7.63 9.52
CA ALA A 75 5.12 7.27 8.49
C ALA A 75 5.09 8.22 7.30
N LEU A 76 3.90 8.60 6.84
CA LEU A 76 3.73 9.63 5.81
C LEU A 76 4.22 11.00 6.31
N SER A 77 3.89 11.38 7.54
CA SER A 77 4.34 12.66 8.12
C SER A 77 5.87 12.77 8.23
N ASP A 78 6.56 11.64 8.42
CA ASP A 78 8.03 11.60 8.48
C ASP A 78 8.71 11.76 7.10
N ILE A 79 8.00 11.52 6.00
CA ILE A 79 8.58 11.48 4.65
C ILE A 79 8.05 12.56 3.72
N CYS A 80 6.88 13.12 3.98
CA CYS A 80 6.23 14.13 3.13
C CYS A 80 6.70 15.56 3.43
N ASP A 81 6.47 16.45 2.46
CA ASP A 81 6.87 17.85 2.52
C ASP A 81 5.78 18.68 3.23
N GLY A 82 5.63 18.49 4.54
CA GLY A 82 4.66 19.24 5.34
C GLY A 82 3.58 18.37 5.98
N LEU A 83 2.34 18.87 6.06
CA LEU A 83 1.25 18.20 6.73
C LEU A 83 0.71 17.04 5.91
N VAL A 84 0.37 15.96 6.60
CA VAL A 84 -0.45 14.88 6.09
C VAL A 84 -1.86 15.07 6.63
N LEU A 85 -2.81 15.28 5.73
CA LEU A 85 -4.22 15.42 6.08
C LEU A 85 -4.92 14.09 5.88
N THR A 86 -5.74 13.71 6.86
CA THR A 86 -6.53 12.47 6.81
C THR A 86 -7.99 12.78 6.58
N GLU A 87 -8.72 11.84 5.97
CA GLU A 87 -10.16 11.96 5.74
C GLU A 87 -10.57 13.24 4.99
N MET A 88 -9.73 13.68 4.03
CA MET A 88 -9.99 14.90 3.28
C MET A 88 -11.25 14.78 2.42
N PRO A 89 -12.16 15.78 2.48
CA PRO A 89 -13.31 15.82 1.59
C PRO A 89 -12.88 15.77 0.12
N ALA A 90 -13.53 14.95 -0.67
CA ALA A 90 -13.28 14.84 -2.09
C ALA A 90 -14.59 14.83 -2.88
N VAL A 91 -14.61 15.54 -4.01
CA VAL A 91 -15.70 15.44 -4.95
C VAL A 91 -15.47 14.18 -5.81
N ARG A 92 -16.47 13.33 -5.88
CA ARG A 92 -16.42 12.12 -6.71
C ARG A 92 -17.21 12.34 -8.01
N LYS A 93 -16.67 11.83 -9.12
CA LYS A 93 -17.32 11.90 -10.45
C LYS A 93 -18.75 11.35 -10.34
N LYS A 94 -19.67 12.00 -11.07
CA LYS A 94 -21.07 11.54 -11.13
C LYS A 94 -21.13 10.15 -11.74
N SER A 95 -21.67 9.20 -11.03
CA SER A 95 -22.07 7.92 -11.64
C SER A 95 -23.17 8.21 -12.67
N LYS A 96 -23.13 7.54 -13.84
CA LYS A 96 -24.16 7.65 -14.90
C LYS A 96 -25.60 7.43 -14.39
N LYS A 97 -25.76 6.83 -13.19
CA LYS A 97 -27.04 6.53 -12.56
C LYS A 97 -27.48 7.55 -11.49
N ARG A 98 -26.66 8.55 -11.14
CA ARG A 98 -26.99 9.51 -10.06
C ARG A 98 -26.77 10.94 -10.51
N ILE A 99 -27.81 11.76 -10.38
CA ILE A 99 -27.87 13.18 -10.79
C ILE A 99 -27.03 14.09 -9.86
N LYS A 100 -26.72 13.65 -8.66
CA LYS A 100 -25.99 14.47 -7.66
C LYS A 100 -24.54 14.00 -7.52
N SER A 101 -23.60 14.95 -7.44
CA SER A 101 -22.22 14.69 -7.05
C SER A 101 -22.22 14.03 -5.68
N LYS A 102 -21.48 12.93 -5.54
CA LYS A 102 -21.34 12.25 -4.25
C LYS A 102 -20.13 12.85 -3.55
N HIS A 103 -20.37 13.53 -2.43
CA HIS A 103 -19.26 13.87 -1.53
C HIS A 103 -18.69 12.59 -0.95
N GLY A 104 -17.39 12.46 -0.98
CA GLY A 104 -16.63 11.36 -0.40
C GLY A 104 -15.47 11.92 0.41
N ARG A 105 -14.61 11.03 0.85
CA ARG A 105 -13.34 11.37 1.48
C ARG A 105 -12.26 10.53 0.85
N VAL A 106 -11.03 11.05 0.83
CA VAL A 106 -9.82 10.29 0.57
C VAL A 106 -9.12 10.02 1.90
N ASP A 107 -8.50 8.87 2.02
CA ASP A 107 -7.91 8.45 3.30
C ASP A 107 -6.76 9.38 3.70
N TYR A 108 -5.89 9.76 2.73
CA TYR A 108 -4.79 10.71 2.98
C TYR A 108 -4.61 11.68 1.81
N TRP A 109 -4.16 12.86 2.16
CA TRP A 109 -3.67 13.90 1.28
C TRP A 109 -2.32 14.39 1.80
N CYS A 110 -1.32 14.49 0.93
CA CYS A 110 0.01 15.00 1.31
C CYS A 110 0.76 15.53 0.09
N ILE A 111 1.85 16.26 0.33
CA ILE A 111 2.78 16.72 -0.71
C ILE A 111 4.11 15.98 -0.54
N PHE A 112 4.66 15.49 -1.64
CA PHE A 112 5.98 14.87 -1.66
C PHE A 112 6.70 15.22 -2.97
N LYS A 113 7.92 15.79 -2.86
CA LYS A 113 8.73 16.24 -4.00
C LYS A 113 8.00 17.16 -5.00
N GLY A 114 7.12 18.00 -4.48
CA GLY A 114 6.35 18.96 -5.25
C GLY A 114 5.14 18.34 -5.98
N TYR A 115 4.77 17.10 -5.74
CA TYR A 115 3.52 16.49 -6.19
C TYR A 115 2.53 16.38 -5.05
N THR A 116 1.26 16.64 -5.34
CA THR A 116 0.15 16.33 -4.46
C THR A 116 -0.18 14.83 -4.58
N PHE A 117 -0.27 14.15 -3.47
CA PHE A 117 -0.71 12.76 -3.40
C PHE A 117 -2.11 12.67 -2.82
N VAL A 118 -2.99 12.01 -3.55
CA VAL A 118 -4.34 11.63 -3.12
C VAL A 118 -4.35 10.12 -2.93
N ILE A 119 -4.50 9.66 -1.70
CA ILE A 119 -4.24 8.27 -1.34
C ILE A 119 -5.50 7.62 -0.79
N GLU A 120 -5.84 6.44 -1.32
CA GLU A 120 -6.80 5.50 -0.74
C GLU A 120 -6.04 4.28 -0.21
N MET A 121 -6.36 3.86 1.01
CA MET A 121 -5.71 2.72 1.65
C MET A 121 -6.70 1.60 1.96
N LYS A 122 -6.24 0.39 1.82
CA LYS A 122 -6.95 -0.82 2.26
C LYS A 122 -5.99 -1.75 3.00
N GLY A 123 -6.56 -2.51 3.92
CA GLY A 123 -5.83 -3.56 4.64
C GLY A 123 -6.54 -4.91 4.48
N SER A 124 -5.77 -5.97 4.27
CA SER A 124 -6.27 -7.35 4.25
C SER A 124 -5.25 -8.32 4.82
N HIS A 125 -5.61 -9.59 4.82
CA HIS A 125 -4.73 -10.67 5.21
C HIS A 125 -4.66 -11.67 4.06
N ASP A 126 -3.49 -12.26 3.85
CA ASP A 126 -3.33 -13.40 2.95
C ASP A 126 -2.58 -14.53 3.65
N ARG A 127 -2.91 -15.76 3.28
CA ARG A 127 -2.33 -16.95 3.90
C ARG A 127 -1.09 -17.40 3.14
N PHE A 128 0.07 -17.24 3.76
CA PHE A 128 1.34 -17.67 3.17
C PHE A 128 1.54 -19.20 3.13
N ASP A 129 0.68 -19.97 3.81
CA ASP A 129 0.69 -21.42 3.79
C ASP A 129 -0.25 -22.04 2.72
N CYS A 130 -0.72 -21.23 1.79
CA CYS A 130 -1.59 -21.63 0.69
C CYS A 130 -0.99 -21.22 -0.66
N GLU A 131 -1.06 -22.12 -1.63
CA GLU A 131 -0.55 -21.90 -3.00
C GLU A 131 -1.41 -20.94 -3.83
N THR A 132 -2.61 -20.62 -3.35
CA THR A 132 -3.54 -19.75 -4.07
C THR A 132 -4.05 -18.65 -3.17
N VAL A 133 -4.20 -17.46 -3.74
CA VAL A 133 -4.88 -16.33 -3.07
C VAL A 133 -6.32 -16.73 -2.80
N ARG A 134 -6.62 -17.04 -1.55
CA ARG A 134 -7.96 -17.51 -1.13
C ARG A 134 -8.83 -16.40 -0.56
N GLU A 135 -8.24 -15.28 -0.27
CA GLU A 135 -8.93 -14.17 0.36
C GLU A 135 -9.73 -13.36 -0.66
N TYR A 136 -10.98 -13.77 -0.88
CA TYR A 136 -11.93 -12.95 -1.64
C TYR A 136 -11.99 -11.51 -1.13
N SER A 137 -11.72 -11.28 0.15
CA SER A 137 -11.66 -9.96 0.76
C SER A 137 -10.52 -9.10 0.19
N LEU A 138 -9.36 -9.69 -0.10
CA LEU A 138 -8.21 -9.00 -0.71
C LEU A 138 -8.58 -8.45 -2.08
N ILE A 139 -9.07 -9.30 -2.97
CA ILE A 139 -9.47 -8.95 -4.33
C ILE A 139 -10.58 -7.89 -4.32
N ARG A 140 -11.62 -8.09 -3.50
CA ARG A 140 -12.74 -7.15 -3.39
C ARG A 140 -12.31 -5.78 -2.87
N ARG A 141 -11.40 -5.74 -1.87
CA ARG A 141 -10.91 -4.48 -1.30
C ARG A 141 -10.03 -3.75 -2.29
N TRP A 142 -9.18 -4.46 -3.02
CA TRP A 142 -8.40 -3.90 -4.11
C TRP A 142 -9.30 -3.25 -5.17
N GLY A 143 -10.27 -3.99 -5.70
CA GLY A 143 -11.21 -3.45 -6.69
C GLY A 143 -11.95 -2.21 -6.20
N LYS A 144 -12.41 -2.23 -4.93
CA LYS A 144 -13.07 -1.06 -4.32
C LYS A 144 -12.13 0.15 -4.20
N MET A 145 -10.87 -0.06 -3.86
CA MET A 145 -9.86 1.01 -3.78
C MET A 145 -9.64 1.65 -5.16
N ILE A 146 -9.47 0.82 -6.20
CA ILE A 146 -9.32 1.27 -7.59
C ILE A 146 -10.55 2.07 -8.04
N GLU A 147 -11.76 1.59 -7.74
CA GLU A 147 -13.01 2.30 -8.01
C GLU A 147 -13.03 3.67 -7.33
N GLN A 148 -12.70 3.74 -6.04
CA GLN A 148 -12.68 4.96 -5.26
C GLN A 148 -11.72 6.00 -5.85
N LEU A 149 -10.52 5.58 -6.26
CA LEU A 149 -9.54 6.47 -6.89
C LEU A 149 -9.95 6.95 -8.28
N ASN A 150 -10.60 6.09 -9.06
CA ASN A 150 -11.13 6.48 -10.38
C ASN A 150 -12.32 7.45 -10.29
N GLU A 151 -13.05 7.42 -9.17
CA GLU A 151 -14.15 8.35 -8.92
C GLU A 151 -13.68 9.74 -8.45
N VAL A 152 -12.45 9.90 -7.97
CA VAL A 152 -11.93 11.23 -7.57
C VAL A 152 -11.96 12.14 -8.78
N ALA A 153 -12.64 13.29 -8.65
CA ALA A 153 -12.76 14.25 -9.74
C ALA A 153 -11.42 14.93 -10.03
N GLU A 154 -11.20 15.21 -11.30
CA GLU A 154 -9.98 15.90 -11.75
C GLU A 154 -9.94 17.36 -11.29
N ASP A 155 -11.13 17.98 -11.10
CA ASP A 155 -11.31 19.36 -10.64
C ASP A 155 -11.35 19.46 -9.11
N CYS A 156 -10.69 18.56 -8.38
CA CYS A 156 -10.81 18.64 -6.95
C CYS A 156 -9.96 19.78 -6.39
N GLU A 157 -10.58 20.58 -5.52
CA GLU A 157 -9.97 21.64 -4.70
C GLU A 157 -8.77 21.15 -3.84
N LEU A 158 -8.38 19.88 -4.04
CA LEU A 158 -7.25 19.23 -3.39
C LEU A 158 -5.90 19.62 -4.02
N MET A 159 -5.91 20.38 -5.12
CA MET A 159 -4.69 20.84 -5.77
C MET A 159 -4.22 22.14 -5.13
N GLU A 160 -3.02 22.14 -4.58
CA GLU A 160 -2.34 23.40 -4.31
C GLU A 160 -1.79 23.97 -5.62
N GLU A 161 -2.04 25.24 -5.90
CA GLU A 161 -1.61 25.95 -7.12
C GLU A 161 -0.12 25.85 -7.43
N LYS A 162 0.69 25.44 -6.45
CA LYS A 162 2.16 25.40 -6.55
C LYS A 162 2.72 23.99 -6.78
N THR A 163 1.89 22.96 -6.93
CA THR A 163 2.39 21.59 -7.13
C THR A 163 2.57 21.27 -8.62
N LYS A 164 3.51 20.37 -8.93
CA LYS A 164 3.80 19.92 -10.30
C LYS A 164 2.66 19.12 -10.92
N GLY A 165 1.81 18.52 -10.08
CA GLY A 165 0.67 17.72 -10.51
C GLY A 165 0.09 16.89 -9.36
N VAL A 166 -0.93 16.08 -9.65
CA VAL A 166 -1.62 15.21 -8.68
C VAL A 166 -1.40 13.75 -9.03
N ILE A 167 -0.88 12.99 -8.10
CA ILE A 167 -0.71 11.53 -8.20
C ILE A 167 -1.78 10.87 -7.33
N ARG A 168 -2.64 10.07 -7.95
CA ARG A 168 -3.58 9.21 -7.24
C ARG A 168 -2.90 7.90 -6.92
N LEU A 169 -2.90 7.50 -5.65
CA LEU A 169 -2.15 6.36 -5.17
C LEU A 169 -3.04 5.42 -4.35
N GLY A 170 -3.18 4.18 -4.80
CA GLY A 170 -3.81 3.11 -4.04
C GLY A 170 -2.78 2.33 -3.25
N LEU A 171 -3.00 2.19 -1.94
CA LEU A 171 -2.17 1.42 -1.03
C LEU A 171 -2.94 0.22 -0.49
N HIS A 172 -2.41 -0.97 -0.67
CA HIS A 172 -2.99 -2.16 -0.06
C HIS A 172 -1.95 -2.87 0.80
N PHE A 173 -2.12 -2.76 2.10
CA PHE A 173 -1.32 -3.52 3.05
C PHE A 173 -1.91 -4.91 3.24
N VAL A 174 -1.13 -5.92 2.94
CA VAL A 174 -1.53 -7.33 3.05
C VAL A 174 -0.69 -8.00 4.13
N SER A 175 -1.31 -8.32 5.25
CA SER A 175 -0.65 -9.06 6.33
C SER A 175 -0.50 -10.52 5.93
N SER A 176 0.73 -11.00 5.86
CA SER A 176 1.00 -12.42 5.70
C SER A 176 0.70 -13.13 7.01
N TRP A 177 -0.11 -14.18 6.98
CA TRP A 177 -0.47 -14.91 8.18
C TRP A 177 -0.74 -16.38 7.92
N SER A 178 -0.75 -17.19 8.98
CA SER A 178 -1.30 -18.53 8.99
C SER A 178 -1.95 -18.83 10.33
N PRO A 179 -3.06 -19.59 10.36
CA PRO A 179 -3.72 -20.03 11.60
C PRO A 179 -2.94 -21.13 12.34
N LYS A 180 -1.71 -21.39 11.98
CA LYS A 180 -0.85 -22.42 12.57
C LYS A 180 0.46 -21.81 13.06
N VAL A 181 1.01 -22.44 14.09
CA VAL A 181 2.39 -22.19 14.52
C VAL A 181 3.32 -23.00 13.61
N PHE A 182 4.23 -22.33 12.92
CA PHE A 182 5.19 -22.99 12.04
C PHE A 182 6.57 -23.12 12.71
N SER A 183 7.30 -24.15 12.30
CA SER A 183 8.72 -24.29 12.67
C SER A 183 9.55 -23.16 12.04
N ASN A 184 10.68 -22.84 12.65
CA ASN A 184 11.62 -21.86 12.11
C ASN A 184 12.02 -22.18 10.66
N LYS A 185 12.22 -23.47 10.33
CA LYS A 185 12.53 -23.90 8.97
C LYS A 185 11.46 -23.48 7.96
N ARG A 186 10.18 -23.67 8.29
CA ARG A 186 9.06 -23.29 7.39
C ARG A 186 8.98 -21.80 7.15
N VAL A 187 9.38 -20.98 8.12
CA VAL A 187 9.41 -19.52 7.95
C VAL A 187 10.59 -19.09 7.12
N GLU A 188 11.74 -19.72 7.24
CA GLU A 188 12.87 -19.43 6.35
C GLU A 188 12.51 -19.81 4.90
N GLU A 189 11.87 -20.95 4.66
CA GLU A 189 11.34 -21.32 3.34
C GLU A 189 10.40 -20.23 2.78
N TYR A 190 9.50 -19.69 3.63
CA TYR A 190 8.64 -18.58 3.22
C TYR A 190 9.43 -17.30 2.93
N ARG A 191 10.43 -16.96 3.76
CA ARG A 191 11.30 -15.79 3.54
C ARG A 191 12.03 -15.85 2.21
N GLU A 192 12.51 -17.04 1.84
CA GLU A 192 13.18 -17.26 0.56
C GLU A 192 12.21 -17.15 -0.63
N GLY A 193 10.98 -17.63 -0.47
CA GLY A 193 9.96 -17.73 -1.52
C GLY A 193 8.96 -16.55 -1.61
N CYS A 194 9.02 -15.57 -0.71
CA CYS A 194 7.98 -14.51 -0.62
C CYS A 194 7.83 -13.65 -1.89
N ASP A 195 8.83 -13.59 -2.75
CA ASP A 195 8.75 -12.88 -4.02
C ASP A 195 7.79 -13.61 -4.99
N CYS A 196 7.77 -14.96 -4.93
CA CYS A 196 6.81 -15.76 -5.70
C CYS A 196 5.39 -15.50 -5.21
N ASP A 197 5.17 -15.44 -3.91
CA ASP A 197 3.85 -15.15 -3.32
C ASP A 197 3.35 -13.75 -3.72
N LEU A 198 4.23 -12.74 -3.70
CA LEU A 198 3.91 -11.39 -4.18
C LEU A 198 3.48 -11.39 -5.64
N ASN A 199 4.19 -12.11 -6.51
CA ASN A 199 3.83 -12.21 -7.92
C ASN A 199 2.48 -12.87 -8.11
N VAL A 200 2.20 -13.98 -7.41
CA VAL A 200 0.90 -14.68 -7.46
C VAL A 200 -0.25 -13.75 -7.02
N ILE A 201 -0.04 -12.97 -5.98
CA ILE A 201 -1.04 -11.99 -5.52
C ILE A 201 -1.26 -10.90 -6.57
N CYS A 202 -0.19 -10.33 -7.11
CA CYS A 202 -0.28 -9.26 -8.12
C CYS A 202 -0.97 -9.74 -9.40
N ASP A 203 -0.68 -10.95 -9.86
CA ASP A 203 -1.34 -11.55 -11.03
C ASP A 203 -2.83 -11.82 -10.77
N SER A 204 -3.17 -12.29 -9.56
CA SER A 204 -4.56 -12.48 -9.15
C SER A 204 -5.32 -11.14 -9.13
N LEU A 205 -4.71 -10.07 -8.62
CA LEU A 205 -5.31 -8.74 -8.61
C LEU A 205 -5.47 -8.18 -10.02
N ALA A 206 -4.48 -8.37 -10.89
CA ALA A 206 -4.53 -7.93 -12.28
C ALA A 206 -5.64 -8.64 -13.07
N THR A 207 -5.79 -9.94 -12.84
CA THR A 207 -6.76 -10.78 -13.56
C THR A 207 -8.20 -10.53 -13.09
N CYS A 208 -8.40 -10.38 -11.77
CA CYS A 208 -9.74 -10.25 -11.19
C CYS A 208 -10.30 -8.83 -11.25
N CYS A 209 -9.47 -7.81 -11.47
CA CYS A 209 -9.94 -6.45 -11.68
C CYS A 209 -10.31 -6.23 -13.14
N ASN A 210 -11.59 -6.45 -13.46
CA ASN A 210 -12.18 -6.11 -14.78
C ASN A 210 -12.21 -4.60 -15.07
N THR A 211 -11.72 -3.75 -14.19
CA THR A 211 -11.60 -2.31 -14.38
C THR A 211 -10.32 -2.00 -15.14
N ALA A 212 -10.44 -1.29 -16.25
CA ALA A 212 -9.29 -0.80 -17.01
C ALA A 212 -8.28 -0.09 -16.07
N GLY A 213 -7.03 -0.54 -16.09
CA GLY A 213 -5.97 0.03 -15.27
C GLY A 213 -5.87 -0.50 -13.83
N GLY A 214 -6.57 -1.58 -13.47
CA GLY A 214 -6.56 -2.13 -12.10
C GLY A 214 -5.32 -2.96 -11.70
N ALA A 215 -4.41 -3.24 -12.63
CA ALA A 215 -3.20 -4.00 -12.33
C ALA A 215 -2.26 -3.22 -11.38
N PRO A 216 -1.65 -3.89 -10.38
CA PRO A 216 -0.63 -3.29 -9.53
C PRO A 216 0.54 -2.72 -10.33
N THR A 217 1.14 -1.62 -9.86
CA THR A 217 2.35 -1.03 -10.45
C THR A 217 3.54 -1.12 -9.52
N TYR A 218 3.34 -1.49 -8.26
CA TYR A 218 4.38 -1.66 -7.26
C TYR A 218 4.02 -2.79 -6.31
N ALA A 219 5.00 -3.57 -5.91
CA ALA A 219 4.88 -4.57 -4.87
C ALA A 219 6.16 -4.60 -4.03
N ALA A 220 5.99 -4.72 -2.73
CA ALA A 220 7.10 -4.88 -1.80
C ALA A 220 6.69 -5.70 -0.59
N VAL A 221 7.66 -6.30 0.10
CA VAL A 221 7.47 -7.02 1.34
C VAL A 221 8.51 -6.61 2.38
N TRP A 222 8.03 -6.40 3.58
CA TRP A 222 8.86 -6.32 4.77
C TRP A 222 8.58 -7.55 5.63
N LEU A 223 9.65 -8.28 5.98
CA LEU A 223 9.61 -9.41 6.88
C LEU A 223 10.26 -9.04 8.22
N ILE A 224 9.64 -9.47 9.31
CA ILE A 224 10.21 -9.21 10.64
C ILE A 224 11.54 -9.93 10.76
N PRO A 225 12.61 -9.26 11.25
CA PRO A 225 13.95 -9.86 11.37
C PRO A 225 14.00 -11.07 12.30
N ASP A 226 13.22 -11.02 13.37
CA ASP A 226 13.17 -12.07 14.38
C ASP A 226 12.20 -13.21 14.02
N LYS A 227 12.46 -14.35 14.64
CA LYS A 227 11.82 -15.63 14.45
C LYS A 227 10.32 -15.63 14.74
N MET A 228 9.49 -15.02 13.92
CA MET A 228 8.04 -15.10 13.98
C MET A 228 7.32 -14.31 15.07
N VAL A 229 6.31 -13.62 14.68
CA VAL A 229 5.31 -13.09 15.59
C VAL A 229 4.17 -14.08 15.71
N TYR A 230 4.00 -14.61 16.92
CA TYR A 230 2.84 -15.40 17.26
C TYR A 230 1.80 -14.54 17.95
N TRP A 231 0.58 -14.65 17.51
CA TRP A 231 -0.57 -14.12 18.24
C TRP A 231 -1.61 -15.23 18.39
N LYS A 232 -1.87 -15.67 19.61
CA LYS A 232 -2.61 -16.91 19.87
C LYS A 232 -1.91 -18.06 19.15
N ASP A 233 -2.59 -18.78 18.30
CA ASP A 233 -2.05 -19.94 17.57
C ASP A 233 -1.72 -19.63 16.11
N ALA A 234 -1.58 -18.34 15.76
CA ALA A 234 -1.33 -17.88 14.41
C ALA A 234 0.07 -17.27 14.25
N THR A 235 0.63 -17.38 13.07
CA THR A 235 1.95 -16.86 12.68
C THR A 235 1.80 -15.66 11.73
N TYR A 236 2.57 -14.59 11.97
CA TYR A 236 2.57 -13.36 11.16
C TYR A 236 4.02 -12.97 10.81
N PRO A 237 4.58 -13.45 9.70
CA PRO A 237 5.98 -13.22 9.36
C PRO A 237 6.27 -11.82 8.83
N GLY A 238 5.27 -11.08 8.35
CA GLY A 238 5.50 -9.77 7.77
C GLY A 238 4.27 -9.15 7.13
N VAL A 239 4.52 -8.11 6.36
CA VAL A 239 3.49 -7.38 5.61
C VAL A 239 3.97 -7.07 4.20
N MET A 240 3.07 -7.22 3.24
CA MET A 240 3.25 -6.80 1.86
C MET A 240 2.59 -5.44 1.65
N LEU A 241 3.20 -4.58 0.86
CA LEU A 241 2.60 -3.37 0.32
C LEU A 241 2.45 -3.54 -1.19
N ILE A 242 1.22 -3.59 -1.65
CA ILE A 242 0.88 -3.62 -3.06
C ILE A 242 0.24 -2.28 -3.40
N ALA A 243 0.69 -1.65 -4.47
CA ALA A 243 0.19 -0.33 -4.80
C ALA A 243 -0.07 -0.14 -6.29
N LYS A 244 -0.94 0.84 -6.57
CA LYS A 244 -1.23 1.34 -7.90
C LYS A 244 -1.07 2.85 -7.90
N ALA A 245 -0.14 3.35 -8.71
CA ALA A 245 -0.07 4.76 -9.07
C ALA A 245 -0.84 4.97 -10.38
N PHE A 246 -1.64 6.03 -10.42
CA PHE A 246 -2.37 6.46 -11.61
C PHE A 246 -1.67 7.66 -12.21
N GLU A 247 -1.79 7.80 -13.52
CA GLU A 247 -1.22 8.92 -14.26
C GLU A 247 -1.58 10.27 -13.65
N ASP A 248 -0.65 11.18 -13.81
CA ASP A 248 -0.74 12.56 -13.37
C ASP A 248 -1.92 13.27 -14.08
N ILE A 249 -2.72 13.95 -13.29
CA ILE A 249 -3.67 14.92 -13.79
C ILE A 249 -2.88 16.22 -14.01
N LYS A 250 -2.38 16.42 -15.23
CA LYS A 250 -1.67 17.65 -15.56
C LYS A 250 -2.59 18.85 -15.36
N HIS A 251 -2.10 19.87 -14.66
CA HIS A 251 -2.71 21.20 -14.71
C HIS A 251 -2.86 21.59 -16.18
N LYS A 252 -4.08 21.76 -16.66
CA LYS A 252 -4.28 22.60 -17.83
C LYS A 252 -3.86 24.00 -17.39
N PRO A 253 -2.85 24.63 -18.03
CA PRO A 253 -2.63 26.04 -17.79
C PRO A 253 -3.97 26.75 -17.99
N SER A 254 -4.40 27.53 -17.01
CA SER A 254 -5.50 28.47 -17.18
C SER A 254 -5.11 29.33 -18.39
N ASP A 255 -5.87 29.20 -19.47
CA ASP A 255 -5.78 30.15 -20.58
C ASP A 255 -6.04 31.53 -19.96
N GLU A 256 -4.97 32.32 -19.77
CA GLU A 256 -5.01 33.74 -19.43
C GLU A 256 -5.57 34.53 -20.62
#